data_2f1880e00e5117a96a313f4a77ca91c6
#
_entry.id   2f1880e00e5117a96a313f4a77ca91c6
#
_cell.length_a   1.000
_cell.length_b   1.000
_cell.length_c   1.000
_cell.angle_alpha   90.00
_cell.angle_beta   90.00
_cell.angle_gamma   90.00
#
_symmetry.space_group_name_H-M   'P 1'
#
loop_
_entity.id
_entity.type
_entity.pdbx_description
1 polymer ?
#
loop_
_entity_poly.entity_id
_entity_poly.type
_entity_poly.pdbx_seq_one_letter_code
_entity_poly.pdbx_strand_id
1 'polypeptide(L)'
;LKTLNSALSLRAESTDSFTTVDLLTLSLQTLEGELYKYGAAPSYLKRGGTVRRVTCSCLPAGLQEGSPPPEATHIKLSPGCFLVMLSDGVADSLDDEWLQNLLAGWEGHDPQQLVAAILADSMDKRGGTDDAGVLALYIPEDSGGAQAV
;
A
#
# COMPACT_ATOMS: atom_id res chain seq x y z
N LEU A 1 4.68 12.33 10.37
CA LEU A 1 4.04 12.72 9.09
C LEU A 1 3.91 14.24 8.96
N LYS A 2 3.41 14.98 9.97
CA LYS A 2 3.34 16.46 9.93
C LYS A 2 4.70 17.10 9.66
N THR A 3 5.74 16.67 10.36
CA THR A 3 7.11 17.17 10.18
C THR A 3 7.63 16.94 8.76
N LEU A 4 7.33 15.79 8.16
CA LEU A 4 7.70 15.47 6.78
C LEU A 4 7.03 16.44 5.80
N ASN A 5 5.71 16.62 5.92
CA ASN A 5 4.96 17.53 5.06
C ASN A 5 5.50 18.97 5.17
N SER A 6 5.71 19.47 6.40
CA SER A 6 6.27 20.81 6.61
C SER A 6 7.68 20.96 6.06
N ALA A 7 8.54 19.95 6.21
CA ALA A 7 9.90 20.00 5.68
C ALA A 7 9.94 20.02 4.15
N LEU A 8 9.03 19.30 3.50
CA LEU A 8 8.90 19.32 2.04
C LEU A 8 8.31 20.65 1.54
N SER A 9 7.27 21.16 2.20
CA SER A 9 6.66 22.45 1.85
C SER A 9 7.65 23.61 1.96
N LEU A 10 8.54 23.62 2.96
CA LEU A 10 9.59 24.65 3.10
C LEU A 10 10.66 24.61 1.99
N ARG A 11 10.82 23.46 1.33
CA ARG A 11 11.74 23.32 0.18
C ARG A 11 11.11 23.74 -1.15
N ALA A 12 9.80 23.84 -1.23
CA ALA A 12 9.05 24.12 -2.46
C ALA A 12 9.29 25.53 -3.05
N GLU A 13 9.97 26.45 -2.32
CA GLU A 13 10.33 27.77 -2.84
C GLU A 13 11.31 27.75 -4.01
N SER A 14 11.96 26.59 -4.30
CA SER A 14 12.95 26.50 -5.38
C SER A 14 12.71 25.40 -6.42
N THR A 15 11.89 24.39 -6.10
CA THR A 15 11.50 23.30 -7.01
C THR A 15 10.24 22.66 -6.47
N ASP A 16 9.32 22.21 -7.35
CA ASP A 16 8.12 21.46 -7.00
C ASP A 16 8.50 20.12 -6.30
N SER A 17 8.85 20.21 -5.02
CA SER A 17 9.30 19.07 -4.21
C SER A 17 8.12 18.48 -3.47
N PHE A 18 7.44 17.51 -4.05
CA PHE A 18 6.40 16.73 -3.39
C PHE A 18 6.72 15.23 -3.50
N THR A 19 6.11 14.44 -2.62
CA THR A 19 6.24 12.98 -2.67
C THR A 19 4.96 12.32 -2.19
N THR A 20 4.73 11.12 -2.69
CA THR A 20 3.72 10.22 -2.13
C THR A 20 4.27 9.50 -0.92
N VAL A 21 3.44 9.24 0.08
CA VAL A 21 3.82 8.43 1.25
C VAL A 21 2.72 7.44 1.55
N ASP A 22 3.10 6.19 1.69
CA ASP A 22 2.24 5.11 2.15
C ASP A 22 2.88 4.47 3.39
N LEU A 23 2.26 4.62 4.55
CA LEU A 23 2.80 4.19 5.82
C LEU A 23 1.82 3.27 6.54
N LEU A 24 2.28 2.07 6.85
CA LEU A 24 1.58 1.13 7.72
C LEU A 24 2.24 1.08 9.10
N THR A 25 1.44 1.21 10.15
CA THR A 25 1.80 0.78 11.51
C THR A 25 0.95 -0.43 11.87
N LEU A 26 1.57 -1.50 12.37
CA LEU A 26 0.88 -2.76 12.67
C LEU A 26 1.36 -3.32 14.01
N SER A 27 0.43 -3.63 14.90
CA SER A 27 0.70 -4.45 16.08
C SER A 27 0.77 -5.93 15.67
N LEU A 28 1.92 -6.56 15.86
CA LEU A 28 2.09 -7.98 15.54
C LEU A 28 1.35 -8.90 16.54
N GLN A 29 0.93 -8.37 17.69
CA GLN A 29 0.19 -9.13 18.70
C GLN A 29 -1.31 -9.18 18.40
N THR A 30 -1.87 -8.03 18.00
CA THR A 30 -3.32 -7.89 17.76
C THR A 30 -3.70 -7.96 16.27
N LEU A 31 -2.71 -7.82 15.39
CA LEU A 31 -2.86 -7.66 13.93
C LEU A 31 -3.76 -6.47 13.56
N GLU A 32 -3.86 -5.50 14.47
CA GLU A 32 -4.53 -4.22 14.24
C GLU A 32 -3.50 -3.15 13.91
N GLY A 33 -3.86 -2.27 13.00
CA GLY A 33 -2.95 -1.23 12.54
C GLY A 33 -3.64 -0.05 11.91
N GLU A 34 -2.83 0.89 11.48
CA GLU A 34 -3.25 2.13 10.84
C GLU A 34 -2.47 2.33 9.56
N LEU A 35 -3.18 2.67 8.50
CA LEU A 35 -2.63 3.00 7.19
C LEU A 35 -2.81 4.49 6.93
N TYR A 36 -1.71 5.18 6.63
CA TYR A 36 -1.67 6.61 6.32
C TYR A 36 -1.16 6.80 4.90
N LYS A 37 -1.89 7.57 4.08
CA LYS A 37 -1.56 7.77 2.66
C LYS A 37 -1.54 9.26 2.33
N TYR A 38 -0.41 9.75 1.81
CA TYR A 38 -0.27 11.06 1.18
C TYR A 38 -0.18 10.88 -0.33
N GLY A 39 -1.27 11.09 -1.06
CA GLY A 39 -1.31 10.98 -2.52
C GLY A 39 -0.88 9.61 -3.07
N ALA A 40 -0.72 8.61 -2.21
CA ALA A 40 -0.22 7.30 -2.59
C ALA A 40 -1.27 6.48 -3.35
N ALA A 41 -0.79 5.58 -4.20
CA ALA A 41 -1.60 4.61 -4.92
C ALA A 41 -2.45 3.75 -3.96
N PRO A 42 -3.54 3.13 -4.42
CA PRO A 42 -4.35 2.26 -3.57
C PRO A 42 -3.55 1.13 -2.94
N SER A 43 -3.91 0.73 -1.73
CA SER A 43 -3.45 -0.50 -1.09
C SER A 43 -4.59 -1.52 -1.06
N TYR A 44 -4.27 -2.80 -1.00
CA TYR A 44 -5.25 -3.87 -1.11
C TYR A 44 -5.14 -4.84 0.06
N LEU A 45 -6.28 -5.16 0.64
CA LEU A 45 -6.43 -6.23 1.62
C LEU A 45 -7.12 -7.40 0.94
N LYS A 46 -6.45 -8.55 0.88
CA LYS A 46 -6.99 -9.77 0.27
C LYS A 46 -7.15 -10.85 1.31
N ARG A 47 -8.31 -11.52 1.29
CA ARG A 47 -8.57 -12.75 2.06
C ARG A 47 -9.42 -13.71 1.24
N GLY A 48 -8.92 -14.92 0.96
CA GLY A 48 -9.55 -15.78 -0.01
C GLY A 48 -9.77 -15.07 -1.35
N GLY A 49 -10.93 -15.19 -1.94
CA GLY A 49 -11.31 -14.48 -3.18
C GLY A 49 -11.78 -13.03 -2.97
N THR A 50 -11.81 -12.52 -1.73
CA THR A 50 -12.27 -11.15 -1.45
C THR A 50 -11.09 -10.19 -1.45
N VAL A 51 -11.22 -9.08 -2.18
CA VAL A 51 -10.26 -7.99 -2.23
C VAL A 51 -10.95 -6.70 -1.79
N ARG A 52 -10.37 -6.03 -0.79
CA ARG A 52 -10.79 -4.71 -0.33
C ARG A 52 -9.72 -3.69 -0.70
N ARG A 53 -10.10 -2.70 -1.47
CA ARG A 53 -9.25 -1.57 -1.84
C ARG A 53 -9.28 -0.50 -0.75
N VAL A 54 -8.12 0.05 -0.41
CA VAL A 54 -7.95 1.16 0.54
C VAL A 54 -7.33 2.34 -0.21
N THR A 55 -8.07 3.41 -0.31
CA THR A 55 -7.64 4.65 -0.97
C THR A 55 -7.59 5.80 0.02
N CYS A 56 -6.95 6.89 -0.36
CA CYS A 56 -7.04 8.16 0.36
C CYS A 56 -7.36 9.30 -0.61
N SER A 57 -8.00 10.34 -0.11
CA SER A 57 -8.28 11.58 -0.84
C SER A 57 -7.27 12.69 -0.55
N CYS A 58 -6.16 12.36 0.11
CA CYS A 58 -5.15 13.32 0.54
C CYS A 58 -4.18 13.63 -0.61
N LEU A 59 -3.76 14.89 -0.70
CA LEU A 59 -2.72 15.31 -1.65
C LEU A 59 -1.36 14.73 -1.28
N PRO A 60 -0.41 14.62 -2.23
CA PRO A 60 0.99 14.30 -1.94
C PRO A 60 1.58 15.24 -0.89
N ALA A 61 2.50 14.70 -0.07
CA ALA A 61 3.21 15.49 0.94
C ALA A 61 4.10 16.54 0.27
N GLY A 62 4.04 17.77 0.75
CA GLY A 62 4.78 18.91 0.22
C GLY A 62 4.07 19.68 -0.91
N LEU A 63 3.01 19.13 -1.50
CA LEU A 63 2.32 19.77 -2.61
C LEU A 63 1.58 21.05 -2.18
N GLN A 64 1.08 21.10 -0.96
CA GLN A 64 0.37 22.26 -0.43
C GLN A 64 0.78 22.54 1.01
N GLU A 65 1.24 23.77 1.29
CA GLU A 65 1.55 24.20 2.64
C GLU A 65 0.29 24.24 3.52
N GLY A 66 0.44 23.78 4.77
CA GLY A 66 -0.67 23.79 5.74
C GLY A 66 -1.74 22.72 5.52
N SER A 67 -1.57 21.81 4.55
CA SER A 67 -2.49 20.69 4.39
C SER A 67 -2.58 19.85 5.66
N PRO A 68 -3.78 19.45 6.09
CA PRO A 68 -3.93 18.56 7.22
C PRO A 68 -3.24 17.21 6.94
N PRO A 69 -2.72 16.53 7.99
CA PRO A 69 -2.22 15.17 7.81
C PRO A 69 -3.35 14.24 7.37
N PRO A 70 -3.03 13.15 6.63
CA PRO A 70 -4.02 12.17 6.26
C PRO A 70 -4.67 11.57 7.51
N GLU A 71 -5.94 11.29 7.41
CA GLU A 71 -6.63 10.49 8.42
C GLU A 71 -6.13 9.04 8.36
N ALA A 72 -6.00 8.42 9.52
CA ALA A 72 -5.65 7.02 9.62
C ALA A 72 -6.82 6.15 9.12
N THR A 73 -6.53 5.22 8.23
CA THR A 73 -7.45 4.13 7.95
C THR A 73 -7.14 2.96 8.87
N HIS A 74 -8.02 2.68 9.83
CA HIS A 74 -7.87 1.53 10.69
C HIS A 74 -8.07 0.22 9.91
N ILE A 75 -7.13 -0.68 10.07
CA ILE A 75 -7.16 -2.00 9.47
C ILE A 75 -7.00 -3.08 10.53
N LYS A 76 -7.64 -4.21 10.29
CA LYS A 76 -7.45 -5.43 11.07
C LYS A 76 -7.13 -6.56 10.11
N LEU A 77 -5.93 -7.11 10.24
CA LEU A 77 -5.51 -8.29 9.51
C LEU A 77 -5.96 -9.55 10.26
N SER A 78 -6.03 -10.65 9.56
CA SER A 78 -6.34 -11.96 10.13
C SER A 78 -5.52 -13.03 9.42
N PRO A 79 -5.34 -14.22 10.01
CA PRO A 79 -4.68 -15.33 9.34
C PRO A 79 -5.24 -15.57 7.94
N GLY A 80 -4.36 -15.85 6.98
CA GLY A 80 -4.68 -16.02 5.56
C GLY A 80 -4.85 -14.71 4.78
N CYS A 81 -4.64 -13.53 5.41
CA CYS A 81 -4.72 -12.25 4.72
C CYS A 81 -3.40 -11.84 4.08
N PHE A 82 -3.51 -11.19 2.92
CA PHE A 82 -2.47 -10.33 2.37
C PHE A 82 -2.82 -8.86 2.55
N LEU A 83 -1.83 -8.04 2.83
CA LEU A 83 -1.83 -6.60 2.58
C LEU A 83 -0.83 -6.33 1.46
N VAL A 84 -1.28 -5.63 0.40
CA VAL A 84 -0.43 -5.23 -0.72
C VAL A 84 -0.42 -3.71 -0.81
N MET A 85 0.77 -3.13 -0.81
CA MET A 85 1.05 -1.72 -1.02
C MET A 85 1.91 -1.56 -2.27
N LEU A 86 1.66 -0.54 -3.07
CA LEU A 86 2.34 -0.36 -4.35
C LEU A 86 2.52 1.11 -4.71
N SER A 87 3.49 1.38 -5.59
CA SER A 87 3.64 2.69 -6.21
C SER A 87 2.69 2.85 -7.40
N ASP A 88 2.47 4.08 -7.82
CA ASP A 88 1.68 4.45 -8.98
C ASP A 88 2.22 3.91 -10.32
N GLY A 89 3.53 3.63 -10.37
CA GLY A 89 4.15 2.92 -11.50
C GLY A 89 3.61 1.50 -11.71
N VAL A 90 3.02 0.85 -10.68
CA VAL A 90 2.43 -0.49 -10.79
C VAL A 90 1.00 -0.44 -11.29
N ALA A 91 0.14 0.36 -10.66
CA ALA A 91 -1.27 0.47 -11.00
C ALA A 91 -1.78 1.88 -10.74
N ASP A 92 -2.54 2.42 -11.68
CA ASP A 92 -3.26 3.67 -11.52
C ASP A 92 -4.55 3.42 -10.71
N SER A 93 -4.96 4.42 -9.94
CA SER A 93 -6.23 4.39 -9.21
C SER A 93 -7.47 4.29 -10.09
N LEU A 94 -7.34 4.58 -11.38
CA LEU A 94 -8.43 4.54 -12.36
C LEU A 94 -8.44 3.25 -13.20
N ASP A 95 -7.34 2.48 -13.23
CA ASP A 95 -7.18 1.25 -14.03
C ASP A 95 -6.47 0.16 -13.23
N ASP A 96 -7.12 -0.31 -12.18
CA ASP A 96 -6.60 -1.36 -11.29
C ASP A 96 -7.45 -2.66 -11.29
N GLU A 97 -8.42 -2.78 -12.19
CA GLU A 97 -9.31 -3.95 -12.26
C GLU A 97 -8.52 -5.25 -12.48
N TRP A 98 -7.50 -5.20 -13.34
CA TRP A 98 -6.61 -6.34 -13.58
C TRP A 98 -5.93 -6.83 -12.30
N LEU A 99 -5.47 -5.90 -11.46
CA LEU A 99 -4.80 -6.20 -10.20
C LEU A 99 -5.79 -6.79 -9.18
N GLN A 100 -6.99 -6.23 -9.09
CA GLN A 100 -8.03 -6.79 -8.23
C GLN A 100 -8.41 -8.21 -8.65
N ASN A 101 -8.49 -8.50 -9.96
CA ASN A 101 -8.74 -9.83 -10.49
C ASN A 101 -7.58 -10.80 -10.20
N LEU A 102 -6.32 -10.37 -10.39
CA LEU A 102 -5.15 -11.16 -10.02
C LEU A 102 -5.16 -11.49 -8.53
N LEU A 103 -5.38 -10.50 -7.67
CA LEU A 103 -5.43 -10.70 -6.22
C LEU A 103 -6.58 -11.63 -5.82
N ALA A 104 -7.77 -11.46 -6.38
CA ALA A 104 -8.93 -12.31 -6.09
C ALA A 104 -8.70 -13.78 -6.46
N GLY A 105 -8.04 -14.03 -7.59
CA GLY A 105 -7.68 -15.38 -8.07
C GLY A 105 -6.41 -15.96 -7.45
N TRP A 106 -5.65 -15.21 -6.66
CA TRP A 106 -4.41 -15.70 -6.07
C TRP A 106 -4.66 -16.70 -4.96
N GLU A 107 -4.16 -17.94 -5.11
CA GLU A 107 -4.29 -19.01 -4.12
C GLU A 107 -2.98 -19.30 -3.35
N GLY A 108 -1.84 -18.73 -3.81
CA GLY A 108 -0.54 -18.91 -3.14
C GLY A 108 -0.46 -18.20 -1.79
N HIS A 109 0.48 -18.64 -0.94
CA HIS A 109 0.74 -18.06 0.39
C HIS A 109 2.09 -17.35 0.47
N ASP A 110 2.90 -17.39 -0.60
CA ASP A 110 4.22 -16.77 -0.66
C ASP A 110 4.09 -15.31 -1.15
N PRO A 111 4.41 -14.31 -0.30
CA PRO A 111 4.34 -12.92 -0.68
C PRO A 111 5.34 -12.53 -1.78
N GLN A 112 6.49 -13.21 -1.89
CA GLN A 112 7.47 -12.93 -2.94
C GLN A 112 6.95 -13.37 -4.32
N GLN A 113 6.27 -14.52 -4.39
CA GLN A 113 5.66 -14.97 -5.63
C GLN A 113 4.51 -14.05 -6.05
N LEU A 114 3.70 -13.57 -5.10
CA LEU A 114 2.65 -12.59 -5.39
C LEU A 114 3.24 -11.29 -5.94
N VAL A 115 4.29 -10.75 -5.31
CA VAL A 115 4.99 -9.54 -5.80
C VAL A 115 5.51 -9.74 -7.21
N ALA A 116 6.15 -10.88 -7.50
CA ALA A 116 6.68 -11.18 -8.82
C ALA A 116 5.57 -11.24 -9.89
N ALA A 117 4.42 -11.86 -9.56
CA ALA A 117 3.27 -11.92 -10.46
C ALA A 117 2.69 -10.52 -10.74
N ILE A 118 2.52 -9.69 -9.70
CA ILE A 118 2.02 -8.31 -9.86
C ILE A 118 2.95 -7.49 -10.76
N LEU A 119 4.27 -7.57 -10.54
CA LEU A 119 5.24 -6.82 -11.33
C LEU A 119 5.26 -7.29 -12.80
N ALA A 120 5.18 -8.60 -13.04
CA ALA A 120 5.14 -9.14 -14.40
C ALA A 120 3.90 -8.64 -15.17
N ASP A 121 2.71 -8.74 -14.58
CA ASP A 121 1.47 -8.26 -15.19
C ASP A 121 1.46 -6.73 -15.37
N SER A 122 2.03 -5.98 -14.44
CA SER A 122 2.17 -4.53 -14.56
C SER A 122 3.06 -4.14 -15.74
N MET A 123 4.19 -4.82 -15.93
CA MET A 123 5.09 -4.56 -17.06
C MET A 123 4.41 -4.84 -18.41
N ASP A 124 3.65 -5.92 -18.51
CA ASP A 124 2.92 -6.27 -19.73
C ASP A 124 1.84 -5.23 -20.07
N LYS A 125 1.16 -4.68 -19.08
CA LYS A 125 0.03 -3.75 -19.28
C LYS A 125 0.47 -2.29 -19.42
N ARG A 126 1.52 -1.88 -18.74
CA ARG A 126 1.98 -0.47 -18.68
C ARG A 126 3.27 -0.20 -19.45
N GLY A 127 3.93 -1.25 -19.95
CA GLY A 127 5.14 -1.13 -20.76
C GLY A 127 6.38 -0.64 -20.02
N GLY A 128 6.37 -0.68 -18.67
CA GLY A 128 7.53 -0.31 -17.85
C GLY A 128 7.96 1.16 -18.00
N THR A 129 7.01 2.08 -18.13
CA THR A 129 7.29 3.51 -18.37
C THR A 129 7.65 4.28 -17.08
N ASP A 130 7.46 3.69 -15.91
CA ASP A 130 7.71 4.30 -14.61
C ASP A 130 8.29 3.29 -13.61
N ASP A 131 8.92 3.78 -12.55
CA ASP A 131 9.49 2.96 -11.48
C ASP A 131 8.38 2.25 -10.71
N ALA A 132 8.43 0.91 -10.69
CA ALA A 132 7.42 0.07 -10.08
C ALA A 132 7.90 -0.53 -8.75
N GLY A 133 7.16 -0.27 -7.68
CA GLY A 133 7.42 -0.81 -6.35
C GLY A 133 6.19 -1.54 -5.79
N VAL A 134 6.40 -2.76 -5.28
CA VAL A 134 5.36 -3.56 -4.61
C VAL A 134 5.88 -4.08 -3.29
N LEU A 135 5.06 -3.96 -2.24
CA LEU A 135 5.27 -4.60 -0.95
C LEU A 135 4.07 -5.49 -0.66
N ALA A 136 4.31 -6.76 -0.32
CA ALA A 136 3.28 -7.67 0.14
C ALA A 136 3.61 -8.20 1.55
N LEU A 137 2.64 -8.12 2.43
CA LEU A 137 2.65 -8.71 3.77
C LEU A 137 1.62 -9.84 3.80
N TYR A 138 2.02 -11.03 4.22
CA TYR A 138 1.14 -12.17 4.43
C TYR A 138 1.07 -12.53 5.92
N ILE A 139 -0.13 -12.76 6.43
CA ILE A 139 -0.34 -13.29 7.78
C ILE A 139 -0.58 -14.80 7.67
N PRO A 140 0.34 -15.65 8.13
CA PRO A 140 0.18 -17.11 8.05
C PRO A 140 -1.08 -17.60 8.77
N GLU A 141 -1.70 -18.66 8.26
CA GLU A 141 -2.90 -19.26 8.86
C GLU A 141 -2.63 -19.88 10.22
N ASP A 142 -1.40 -20.38 10.45
CA ASP A 142 -0.97 -21.03 11.69
C ASP A 142 -0.44 -20.07 12.77
N SER A 143 -0.69 -18.78 12.66
CA SER A 143 -0.24 -17.77 13.65
C SER A 143 -0.92 -17.89 15.03
N GLY A 144 -1.62 -18.96 15.31
CA GLY A 144 -2.28 -19.29 16.57
C GLY A 144 -1.39 -20.11 17.52
N GLY A 145 -0.09 -19.76 17.69
CA GLY A 145 0.75 -20.52 18.62
C GLY A 145 2.20 -20.06 18.69
N ALA A 146 2.46 -18.78 18.97
CA ALA A 146 3.72 -18.42 19.58
C ALA A 146 3.69 -18.92 21.03
N GLN A 147 4.10 -20.16 21.25
CA GLN A 147 4.47 -20.61 22.59
C GLN A 147 5.59 -19.70 23.07
N ALA A 148 5.29 -18.92 24.11
CA ALA A 148 6.31 -18.27 24.91
C ALA A 148 7.25 -19.37 25.44
N VAL A 149 8.52 -19.30 25.06
CA VAL A 149 9.64 -19.98 25.73
C VAL A 149 10.17 -19.05 26.78
#